data_c303df75f844d9cbf662a1f208d2bb13
#
_entry.id   c303df75f844d9cbf662a1f208d2bb13
#
_cell.length_a   1.000
_cell.length_b   1.000
_cell.length_c   1.000
_cell.angle_alpha   90.00
_cell.angle_beta   90.00
_cell.angle_gamma   90.00
#
_symmetry.space_group_name_H-M   'P 1'
#
loop_
_entity.id
_entity.type
_entity.pdbx_description
1 polymer ?
#
loop_
_entity_poly.entity_id
_entity_poly.type
_entity_poly.pdbx_seq_one_letter_code
_entity_poly.pdbx_strand_id
1 'polypeptide(L)'
;PIKLIQEQFERKNKVNLTIIKGSTAQLYTQIINRAPVDIFLSADQITPKKINRSLVVQNSQFTYATGKLVLWTSLVWNKKNNSKLFLESEKTNVLSIANPDVSPYGKASKEYLKNIGVWKKYKNKVALANNINQVVSFLYSGSADSGLISYSDKIKLNKIFNGTFL
;
A
#
# COMPACT_ATOMS: atom_id res chain seq x y z
N PRO A 1 -0.40 -7.53 -11.11
CA PRO A 1 0.46 -6.76 -12.05
C PRO A 1 1.80 -7.46 -12.30
N ILE A 2 2.52 -7.92 -11.24
CA ILE A 2 3.88 -8.47 -11.40
C ILE A 2 3.92 -9.70 -12.32
N LYS A 3 2.91 -10.58 -12.29
CA LYS A 3 2.83 -11.74 -13.20
C LYS A 3 2.79 -11.35 -14.68
N LEU A 4 2.06 -10.31 -15.05
CA LEU A 4 2.01 -9.82 -16.43
C LEU A 4 3.37 -9.31 -16.90
N ILE A 5 4.09 -8.62 -16.01
CA ILE A 5 5.45 -8.14 -16.27
C ILE A 5 6.40 -9.33 -16.40
N GLN A 6 6.30 -10.33 -15.52
CA GLN A 6 7.07 -11.55 -15.58
C GLN A 6 6.94 -12.25 -16.92
N GLU A 7 5.72 -12.56 -17.36
CA GLU A 7 5.45 -13.27 -18.60
C GLU A 7 6.00 -12.53 -19.85
N GLN A 8 5.87 -11.19 -19.84
CA GLN A 8 6.41 -10.37 -20.94
C GLN A 8 7.94 -10.35 -20.93
N PHE A 9 8.54 -10.22 -19.73
CA PHE A 9 9.99 -10.17 -19.58
C PHE A 9 10.65 -11.49 -19.94
N GLU A 10 10.11 -12.61 -19.45
CA GLU A 10 10.61 -13.97 -19.75
C GLU A 10 10.57 -14.26 -21.24
N ARG A 11 9.46 -13.94 -21.92
CA ARG A 11 9.34 -14.10 -23.39
C ARG A 11 10.35 -13.27 -24.15
N LYS A 12 10.54 -12.00 -23.74
CA LYS A 12 11.44 -11.07 -24.45
C LYS A 12 12.91 -11.42 -24.25
N ASN A 13 13.29 -11.86 -23.06
CA ASN A 13 14.70 -12.03 -22.69
C ASN A 13 15.14 -13.50 -22.63
N LYS A 14 14.25 -14.46 -22.88
CA LYS A 14 14.51 -15.91 -22.83
C LYS A 14 15.12 -16.37 -21.50
N VAL A 15 14.61 -15.83 -20.40
CA VAL A 15 15.01 -16.15 -19.02
C VAL A 15 13.80 -16.59 -18.22
N ASN A 16 14.03 -17.35 -17.14
CA ASN A 16 12.99 -17.71 -16.19
C ASN A 16 13.14 -16.85 -14.93
N LEU A 17 12.04 -16.28 -14.43
CA LEU A 17 12.01 -15.50 -13.20
C LEU A 17 11.32 -16.27 -12.09
N THR A 18 11.98 -16.40 -10.95
CA THR A 18 11.38 -16.90 -9.72
C THR A 18 10.97 -15.71 -8.85
N ILE A 19 9.66 -15.53 -8.60
CA ILE A 19 9.15 -14.44 -7.79
C ILE A 19 8.91 -14.91 -6.35
N ILE A 20 9.70 -14.39 -5.43
CA ILE A 20 9.53 -14.59 -3.99
C ILE A 20 8.72 -13.41 -3.44
N LYS A 21 7.63 -13.70 -2.71
CA LYS A 21 6.74 -12.70 -2.13
C LYS A 21 6.89 -12.66 -0.63
N GLY A 22 6.94 -11.45 -0.07
CA GLY A 22 7.03 -11.22 1.36
C GLY A 22 6.87 -9.74 1.70
N SER A 23 6.86 -9.41 2.98
CA SER A 23 7.00 -8.02 3.41
C SER A 23 8.43 -7.53 3.12
N THR A 24 8.60 -6.21 2.96
CA THR A 24 9.92 -5.60 2.76
C THR A 24 10.92 -6.05 3.83
N ALA A 25 10.50 -6.11 5.10
CA ALA A 25 11.36 -6.54 6.20
C ALA A 25 11.76 -8.03 6.12
N GLN A 26 10.82 -8.92 5.78
CA GLN A 26 11.12 -10.35 5.60
C GLN A 26 12.11 -10.60 4.47
N LEU A 27 11.88 -9.97 3.31
CA LEU A 27 12.76 -10.10 2.15
C LEU A 27 14.14 -9.50 2.44
N TYR A 28 14.20 -8.35 3.12
CA TYR A 28 15.46 -7.78 3.59
C TYR A 28 16.23 -8.75 4.48
N THR A 29 15.58 -9.39 5.46
CA THR A 29 16.23 -10.37 6.34
C THR A 29 16.79 -11.55 5.54
N GLN A 30 16.09 -12.05 4.53
CA GLN A 30 16.61 -13.11 3.66
C GLN A 30 17.86 -12.65 2.90
N ILE A 31 17.86 -11.43 2.35
CA ILE A 31 19.00 -10.89 1.60
C ILE A 31 20.25 -10.75 2.49
N ILE A 32 20.12 -10.18 3.67
CA ILE A 32 21.29 -10.03 4.59
C ILE A 32 21.81 -11.38 5.07
N ASN A 33 20.97 -12.42 5.09
CA ASN A 33 21.34 -13.81 5.34
C ASN A 33 21.78 -14.57 4.06
N ARG A 34 22.12 -13.83 2.99
CA ARG A 34 22.67 -14.34 1.73
C ARG A 34 21.74 -15.27 0.95
N ALA A 35 20.41 -15.08 1.03
CA ALA A 35 19.51 -15.72 0.08
C ALA A 35 19.88 -15.31 -1.36
N PRO A 36 19.85 -16.24 -2.34
CA PRO A 36 20.19 -15.95 -3.71
C PRO A 36 19.08 -15.10 -4.36
N VAL A 37 19.27 -13.79 -4.38
CA VAL A 37 18.32 -12.80 -4.91
C VAL A 37 19.05 -11.89 -5.88
N ASP A 38 18.57 -11.81 -7.11
CA ASP A 38 19.14 -10.94 -8.14
C ASP A 38 18.54 -9.54 -8.11
N ILE A 39 17.22 -9.43 -7.82
CA ILE A 39 16.49 -8.14 -7.81
C ILE A 39 15.62 -8.06 -6.57
N PHE A 40 15.73 -6.95 -5.83
CA PHE A 40 14.88 -6.63 -4.68
C PHE A 40 13.94 -5.47 -4.98
N LEU A 41 12.64 -5.75 -5.05
CA LEU A 41 11.59 -4.74 -5.22
C LEU A 41 11.05 -4.33 -3.84
N SER A 42 11.66 -3.34 -3.24
CA SER A 42 11.26 -2.79 -1.93
C SER A 42 10.04 -1.87 -2.06
N ALA A 43 9.18 -1.87 -1.05
CA ALA A 43 8.07 -0.92 -0.95
C ALA A 43 8.48 0.45 -0.37
N ASP A 44 9.73 0.61 0.07
CA ASP A 44 10.30 1.86 0.57
C ASP A 44 11.73 2.09 0.05
N GLN A 45 12.20 3.32 0.16
CA GLN A 45 13.56 3.71 -0.29
C GLN A 45 14.63 3.52 0.79
N ILE A 46 14.23 3.29 2.05
CA ILE A 46 15.14 3.24 3.20
C ILE A 46 15.72 1.85 3.37
N THR A 47 14.89 0.82 3.25
CA THR A 47 15.31 -0.57 3.48
C THR A 47 16.41 -1.03 2.53
N PRO A 48 16.36 -0.78 1.20
CA PRO A 48 17.46 -1.13 0.30
C PRO A 48 18.79 -0.47 0.67
N LYS A 49 18.77 0.77 1.18
CA LYS A 49 19.98 1.49 1.60
C LYS A 49 20.69 0.88 2.81
N LYS A 50 19.98 0.03 3.58
CA LYS A 50 20.56 -0.68 4.74
C LYS A 50 21.29 -1.96 4.35
N ILE A 51 21.12 -2.45 3.11
CA ILE A 51 21.81 -3.64 2.64
C ILE A 51 23.29 -3.32 2.48
N ASN A 52 24.15 -4.25 2.94
CA ASN A 52 25.59 -4.10 2.85
C ASN A 52 26.00 -3.90 1.37
N ARG A 53 26.87 -2.93 1.13
CA ARG A 53 27.38 -2.59 -0.21
C ARG A 53 28.03 -3.76 -0.94
N SER A 54 28.58 -4.72 -0.23
CA SER A 54 29.14 -5.94 -0.81
C SER A 54 28.11 -6.90 -1.43
N LEU A 55 26.83 -6.71 -1.10
CA LEU A 55 25.70 -7.49 -1.61
C LEU A 55 24.88 -6.76 -2.68
N VAL A 56 25.31 -5.58 -3.07
CA VAL A 56 24.53 -4.71 -3.99
C VAL A 56 25.42 -4.21 -5.11
N VAL A 57 24.91 -4.23 -6.33
CA VAL A 57 25.56 -3.56 -7.45
C VAL A 57 25.52 -2.06 -7.24
N GLN A 58 26.67 -1.40 -7.33
CA GLN A 58 26.78 0.05 -7.13
C GLN A 58 25.83 0.81 -8.08
N ASN A 59 25.18 1.84 -7.57
CA ASN A 59 24.25 2.70 -8.31
C ASN A 59 23.04 1.97 -8.94
N SER A 60 22.73 0.74 -8.49
CA SER A 60 21.59 -0.02 -9.01
C SER A 60 20.25 0.36 -8.37
N GLN A 61 20.26 1.14 -7.28
CA GLN A 61 19.02 1.54 -6.61
C GLN A 61 18.35 2.73 -7.31
N PHE A 62 17.10 2.55 -7.71
CA PHE A 62 16.26 3.61 -8.24
C PHE A 62 14.78 3.43 -7.83
N THR A 63 13.99 4.49 -7.91
CA THR A 63 12.56 4.42 -7.67
C THR A 63 11.85 3.91 -8.91
N TYR A 64 11.42 2.65 -8.89
CA TYR A 64 10.75 2.01 -10.02
C TYR A 64 9.25 2.33 -10.11
N ALA A 65 8.61 2.72 -9.00
CA ALA A 65 7.21 3.11 -8.94
C ALA A 65 6.93 3.98 -7.72
N THR A 66 5.92 4.83 -7.83
CA THR A 66 5.39 5.60 -6.70
C THR A 66 3.98 5.14 -6.41
N GLY A 67 3.76 4.60 -5.20
CA GLY A 67 2.43 4.26 -4.73
C GLY A 67 1.61 5.52 -4.43
N LYS A 68 0.32 5.48 -4.79
CA LYS A 68 -0.64 6.55 -4.45
C LYS A 68 -1.69 6.00 -3.49
N LEU A 69 -2.00 6.78 -2.44
CA LEU A 69 -3.15 6.53 -1.57
C LEU A 69 -4.40 7.17 -2.17
N VAL A 70 -5.52 6.49 -1.99
CA VAL A 70 -6.85 7.04 -2.23
C VAL A 70 -7.75 6.70 -1.06
N LEU A 71 -8.65 7.58 -0.72
CA LEU A 71 -9.74 7.30 0.21
C LEU A 71 -10.89 6.68 -0.56
N TRP A 72 -11.33 5.51 -0.15
CA TRP A 72 -12.58 4.90 -0.61
C TRP A 72 -13.62 4.92 0.51
N THR A 73 -14.88 5.10 0.16
CA THR A 73 -16.00 5.01 1.11
C THR A 73 -17.22 4.40 0.43
N SER A 74 -17.98 3.60 1.20
CA SER A 74 -19.31 3.13 0.82
C SER A 74 -20.39 4.19 1.02
N LEU A 75 -20.07 5.27 1.72
CA LEU A 75 -21.02 6.32 2.05
C LEU A 75 -21.23 7.27 0.87
N VAL A 76 -22.46 7.75 0.70
CA VAL A 76 -22.80 8.73 -0.34
C VAL A 76 -22.15 10.07 -0.02
N TRP A 77 -21.38 10.60 -0.99
CA TRP A 77 -20.72 11.88 -0.89
C TRP A 77 -20.89 12.69 -2.19
N ASN A 78 -21.69 13.75 -2.11
CA ASN A 78 -22.06 14.57 -3.27
C ASN A 78 -21.23 15.85 -3.43
N LYS A 79 -20.26 16.10 -2.53
CA LYS A 79 -19.35 17.25 -2.62
C LYS A 79 -18.12 16.85 -3.43
N LYS A 80 -17.49 17.81 -4.13
CA LYS A 80 -16.27 17.60 -4.92
C LYS A 80 -15.33 16.59 -4.23
N ASN A 81 -14.66 15.74 -5.02
CA ASN A 81 -13.72 14.71 -4.58
C ASN A 81 -12.64 15.27 -3.67
N ASN A 82 -12.98 15.52 -2.41
CA ASN A 82 -12.12 16.10 -1.39
C ASN A 82 -12.17 15.22 -0.14
N SER A 83 -11.17 14.35 -0.02
CA SER A 83 -11.03 13.42 1.10
C SER A 83 -10.88 14.13 2.45
N LYS A 84 -10.28 15.32 2.51
CA LYS A 84 -10.18 16.12 3.73
C LYS A 84 -11.56 16.55 4.20
N LEU A 85 -12.35 17.19 3.35
CA LEU A 85 -13.71 17.62 3.68
C LEU A 85 -14.61 16.45 4.09
N PHE A 86 -14.47 15.31 3.41
CA PHE A 86 -15.19 14.10 3.78
C PHE A 86 -14.81 13.62 5.19
N LEU A 87 -13.54 13.51 5.51
CA LEU A 87 -13.08 13.07 6.83
C LEU A 87 -13.39 14.07 7.94
N GLU A 88 -13.42 15.38 7.62
CA GLU A 88 -13.86 16.42 8.55
C GLU A 88 -15.36 16.36 8.85
N SER A 89 -16.18 15.85 7.93
CA SER A 89 -17.66 15.81 8.05
C SER A 89 -18.22 14.82 9.06
N GLU A 90 -17.37 13.98 9.67
CA GLU A 90 -17.73 12.96 10.66
C GLU A 90 -18.70 11.84 10.18
N LYS A 91 -18.93 11.73 8.90
CA LYS A 91 -19.79 10.67 8.34
C LYS A 91 -19.18 9.26 8.52
N THR A 92 -17.85 9.18 8.55
CA THR A 92 -17.14 7.92 8.75
C THR A 92 -17.16 7.51 10.22
N ASN A 93 -17.75 6.35 10.52
CA ASN A 93 -17.73 5.75 11.86
C ASN A 93 -16.47 4.92 12.07
N VAL A 94 -16.11 4.08 11.08
CA VAL A 94 -14.91 3.24 11.12
C VAL A 94 -14.07 3.49 9.88
N LEU A 95 -12.86 4.01 10.10
CA LEU A 95 -11.86 4.22 9.06
C LEU A 95 -10.83 3.10 9.09
N SER A 96 -10.70 2.31 8.02
CA SER A 96 -9.66 1.30 7.95
C SER A 96 -8.38 1.83 7.32
N ILE A 97 -7.25 1.54 7.94
CA ILE A 97 -5.89 1.75 7.39
C ILE A 97 -5.01 0.54 7.66
N ALA A 98 -4.01 0.32 6.84
CA ALA A 98 -2.98 -0.66 7.18
C ALA A 98 -2.19 -0.22 8.42
N ASN A 99 -1.68 -1.16 9.21
CA ASN A 99 -0.93 -0.86 10.42
C ASN A 99 0.35 -0.07 10.08
N PRO A 100 0.52 1.15 10.63
CA PRO A 100 1.66 2.02 10.34
C PRO A 100 3.02 1.43 10.74
N ASP A 101 3.04 0.53 11.71
CA ASP A 101 4.28 -0.03 12.25
C ASP A 101 4.88 -1.11 11.35
N VAL A 102 4.05 -1.74 10.50
CA VAL A 102 4.47 -2.86 9.64
C VAL A 102 4.20 -2.64 8.15
N SER A 103 3.45 -1.60 7.78
CA SER A 103 3.05 -1.34 6.40
C SER A 103 3.45 0.07 5.93
N PRO A 104 4.17 0.20 4.80
CA PRO A 104 4.45 1.50 4.18
C PRO A 104 3.18 2.30 3.84
N TYR A 105 2.12 1.64 3.37
CA TYR A 105 0.82 2.29 3.15
C TYR A 105 0.17 2.75 4.45
N GLY A 106 0.33 1.98 5.54
CA GLY A 106 -0.15 2.38 6.86
C GLY A 106 0.58 3.62 7.38
N LYS A 107 1.90 3.67 7.23
CA LYS A 107 2.72 4.84 7.58
C LYS A 107 2.28 6.07 6.80
N ALA A 108 2.13 5.95 5.48
CA ALA A 108 1.66 7.02 4.62
C ALA A 108 0.23 7.46 4.97
N SER A 109 -0.66 6.52 5.31
CA SER A 109 -2.03 6.82 5.77
C SER A 109 -2.03 7.66 7.05
N LYS A 110 -1.23 7.25 8.05
CA LYS A 110 -1.10 7.99 9.32
C LYS A 110 -0.51 9.38 9.12
N GLU A 111 0.51 9.50 8.28
CA GLU A 111 1.12 10.78 7.92
C GLU A 111 0.11 11.69 7.22
N TYR A 112 -0.64 11.17 6.25
CA TYR A 112 -1.70 11.91 5.57
C TYR A 112 -2.74 12.43 6.55
N LEU A 113 -3.29 11.57 7.42
CA LEU A 113 -4.31 11.96 8.41
C LEU A 113 -3.80 12.99 9.41
N LYS A 114 -2.50 12.95 9.76
CA LYS A 114 -1.85 13.98 10.59
C LYS A 114 -1.74 15.30 9.84
N ASN A 115 -1.29 15.27 8.58
CA ASN A 115 -1.07 16.47 7.77
C ASN A 115 -2.37 17.25 7.50
N ILE A 116 -3.50 16.55 7.33
CA ILE A 116 -4.81 17.19 7.19
C ILE A 116 -5.49 17.49 8.55
N GLY A 117 -4.83 17.19 9.68
CA GLY A 117 -5.30 17.55 11.01
C GLY A 117 -6.35 16.63 11.64
N VAL A 118 -6.77 15.54 10.96
CA VAL A 118 -7.87 14.69 11.45
C VAL A 118 -7.42 13.46 12.26
N TRP A 119 -6.12 13.20 12.39
CA TRP A 119 -5.61 12.03 13.08
C TRP A 119 -6.14 11.87 14.51
N LYS A 120 -6.15 12.96 15.31
CA LYS A 120 -6.63 12.92 16.70
C LYS A 120 -8.08 12.44 16.80
N LYS A 121 -8.91 12.83 15.83
CA LYS A 121 -10.32 12.47 15.74
C LYS A 121 -10.52 11.00 15.44
N TYR A 122 -9.71 10.46 14.52
CA TYR A 122 -9.87 9.09 14.04
C TYR A 122 -9.07 8.05 14.81
N LYS A 123 -8.05 8.39 15.59
CA LYS A 123 -7.16 7.44 16.27
C LYS A 123 -7.89 6.33 17.06
N ASN A 124 -9.07 6.61 17.61
CA ASN A 124 -9.89 5.64 18.36
C ASN A 124 -10.98 4.98 17.50
N LYS A 125 -11.13 5.39 16.23
CA LYS A 125 -12.09 4.87 15.25
C LYS A 125 -11.40 4.17 14.08
N VAL A 126 -10.09 3.94 14.19
CA VAL A 126 -9.31 3.27 13.15
C VAL A 126 -9.37 1.77 13.35
N ALA A 127 -9.86 1.05 12.33
CA ALA A 127 -9.66 -0.38 12.20
C ALA A 127 -8.29 -0.65 11.54
N LEU A 128 -7.31 -1.08 12.35
CA LEU A 128 -5.97 -1.41 11.88
C LEU A 128 -5.95 -2.78 11.19
N ALA A 129 -5.52 -2.80 9.95
CA ALA A 129 -5.32 -4.00 9.15
C ALA A 129 -3.82 -4.36 9.08
N ASN A 130 -3.47 -5.64 9.07
CA ASN A 130 -2.07 -6.07 8.99
C ASN A 130 -1.37 -5.63 7.68
N ASN A 131 -2.15 -5.45 6.61
CA ASN A 131 -1.65 -5.00 5.31
C ASN A 131 -2.76 -4.33 4.50
N ILE A 132 -2.40 -3.75 3.35
CA ILE A 132 -3.34 -3.02 2.49
C ILE A 132 -4.45 -3.90 1.92
N ASN A 133 -4.20 -5.20 1.66
CA ASN A 133 -5.23 -6.11 1.16
C ASN A 133 -6.30 -6.38 2.22
N GLN A 134 -5.93 -6.43 3.49
CA GLN A 134 -6.88 -6.60 4.59
C GLN A 134 -7.73 -5.33 4.81
N VAL A 135 -7.20 -4.13 4.54
CA VAL A 135 -8.03 -2.90 4.48
C VAL A 135 -9.17 -3.11 3.48
N VAL A 136 -8.82 -3.57 2.28
CA VAL A 136 -9.81 -3.87 1.23
C VAL A 136 -10.83 -4.92 1.71
N SER A 137 -10.39 -5.97 2.43
CA SER A 137 -11.29 -6.98 2.99
C SER A 137 -12.27 -6.40 4.01
N PHE A 138 -11.84 -5.47 4.87
CA PHE A 138 -12.72 -4.79 5.82
C PHE A 138 -13.77 -3.91 5.13
N LEU A 139 -13.41 -3.27 4.02
CA LEU A 139 -14.36 -2.52 3.20
C LEU A 139 -15.37 -3.44 2.53
N TYR A 140 -14.94 -4.60 2.04
CA TYR A 140 -15.83 -5.60 1.44
C TYR A 140 -16.82 -6.19 2.42
N SER A 141 -16.39 -6.50 3.64
CA SER A 141 -17.24 -7.08 4.67
C SER A 141 -18.17 -6.07 5.34
N GLY A 142 -18.00 -4.76 5.06
CA GLY A 142 -18.72 -3.71 5.79
C GLY A 142 -18.21 -3.48 7.21
N SER A 143 -17.08 -4.12 7.61
CA SER A 143 -16.45 -3.90 8.92
C SER A 143 -15.83 -2.51 9.04
N ALA A 144 -15.61 -1.83 7.92
CA ALA A 144 -15.26 -0.42 7.84
C ALA A 144 -16.08 0.23 6.71
N ASP A 145 -16.55 1.45 6.95
CA ASP A 145 -17.31 2.22 5.97
C ASP A 145 -16.42 3.08 5.07
N SER A 146 -15.18 3.30 5.50
CA SER A 146 -14.18 4.05 4.72
C SER A 146 -12.79 3.47 4.92
N GLY A 147 -11.89 3.66 3.95
CA GLY A 147 -10.51 3.17 4.06
C GLY A 147 -9.53 3.87 3.14
N LEU A 148 -8.29 3.99 3.62
CA LEU A 148 -7.17 4.46 2.81
C LEU A 148 -6.51 3.25 2.14
N ILE A 149 -6.62 3.17 0.82
CA ILE A 149 -6.19 2.04 0.00
C ILE A 149 -5.18 2.49 -1.07
N SER A 150 -4.56 1.52 -1.75
CA SER A 150 -3.71 1.85 -2.90
C SER A 150 -4.57 2.23 -4.12
N TYR A 151 -4.03 3.11 -4.96
CA TYR A 151 -4.68 3.45 -6.23
C TYR A 151 -4.88 2.22 -7.14
N SER A 152 -3.99 1.23 -7.06
CA SER A 152 -4.16 -0.02 -7.81
C SER A 152 -5.35 -0.86 -7.34
N ASP A 153 -5.72 -0.78 -6.06
CA ASP A 153 -6.88 -1.49 -5.52
C ASP A 153 -8.19 -0.77 -5.87
N LYS A 154 -8.14 0.56 -6.11
CA LYS A 154 -9.26 1.31 -6.67
C LYS A 154 -9.83 0.64 -7.92
N ILE A 155 -8.94 0.22 -8.84
CA ILE A 155 -9.34 -0.41 -10.12
C ILE A 155 -10.11 -1.73 -9.87
N LYS A 156 -9.72 -2.48 -8.86
CA LYS A 156 -10.41 -3.74 -8.48
C LYS A 156 -11.75 -3.45 -7.82
N LEU A 157 -11.80 -2.50 -6.89
CA LEU A 157 -13.01 -2.12 -6.17
C LEU A 157 -14.08 -1.53 -7.09
N ASN A 158 -13.70 -0.69 -8.07
CA ASN A 158 -14.63 -0.13 -9.06
C ASN A 158 -15.39 -1.18 -9.88
N LYS A 159 -14.84 -2.39 -10.02
CA LYS A 159 -15.49 -3.47 -10.77
C LYS A 159 -16.55 -4.22 -9.95
N ILE A 160 -16.57 -4.03 -8.65
CA ILE A 160 -17.31 -4.90 -7.72
C ILE A 160 -18.24 -4.11 -6.80
N PHE A 161 -17.94 -2.85 -6.50
CA PHE A 161 -18.71 -2.02 -5.57
C PHE A 161 -18.99 -0.62 -6.06
N ASN A 162 -20.23 -0.16 -5.84
CA ASN A 162 -20.63 1.23 -5.97
C ASN A 162 -20.17 2.03 -4.73
N GLY A 163 -18.91 2.44 -4.72
CA GLY A 163 -18.35 3.31 -3.69
C GLY A 163 -17.81 4.60 -4.26
N THR A 164 -17.59 5.58 -3.41
CA THR A 164 -17.02 6.88 -3.79
C THR A 164 -15.51 6.87 -3.53
N PHE A 165 -14.72 7.35 -4.50
CA PHE A 165 -13.29 7.58 -4.35
C PHE A 165 -13.00 9.07 -4.21
N LEU A 166 -12.20 9.40 -3.23
CA LEU A 166 -11.85 10.76 -2.83
C LEU A 166 -10.34 10.96 -2.76
#